data_377d7565ca0ce573c97032ffdde6f462
#
_entry.id   377d7565ca0ce573c97032ffdde6f462
#
_cell.length_a   1.000
_cell.length_b   1.000
_cell.length_c   1.000
_cell.angle_alpha   90.00
_cell.angle_beta   90.00
_cell.angle_gamma   90.00
#
_symmetry.space_group_name_H-M   'P 1'
#
loop_
_entity.id
_entity.type
_entity.pdbx_description
1 polymer ?
#
loop_
_entity_poly.entity_id
_entity_poly.type
_entity_poly.pdbx_seq_one_letter_code
_entity_poly.pdbx_strand_id
1 'polypeptide(L)'
;MIVEAAKSLSTRFRPGAGVIQSWDADKGWQGTRGWKCPVIIDNMMNLELLFEATRLSGDSTYYNIAVSHADRTLKNHFRADYSSYHVVDYDPETGEVRKRQTAQGYADESAWARGQAWALYGYTTCYRYTKDKKYLDQAQKVYNFIFNNKN
;
A
#
# COMPACT_ATOMS: atom_id res chain seq x y z
N MET A 1 5.46 -8.49 21.20
CA MET A 1 4.41 -7.61 20.61
C MET A 1 4.63 -7.34 19.12
N ILE A 2 5.75 -6.71 18.69
CA ILE A 2 5.98 -6.37 17.25
C ILE A 2 5.88 -7.60 16.35
N VAL A 3 6.61 -8.68 16.66
CA VAL A 3 6.60 -9.91 15.86
C VAL A 3 5.20 -10.56 15.80
N GLU A 4 4.46 -10.56 16.90
CA GLU A 4 3.08 -11.09 16.91
C GLU A 4 2.12 -10.24 16.06
N ALA A 5 2.25 -8.91 16.11
CA ALA A 5 1.47 -8.03 15.26
C ALA A 5 1.83 -8.21 13.78
N ALA A 6 3.11 -8.36 13.45
CA ALA A 6 3.55 -8.64 12.09
C ALA A 6 3.06 -10.00 11.58
N LYS A 7 3.08 -11.04 12.43
CA LYS A 7 2.51 -12.35 12.12
C LYS A 7 1.00 -12.24 11.80
N SER A 8 0.26 -11.51 12.63
CA SER A 8 -1.16 -11.26 12.38
C SER A 8 -1.38 -10.50 11.06
N LEU A 9 -0.63 -9.42 10.82
CA LEU A 9 -0.74 -8.67 9.55
C LEU A 9 -0.41 -9.54 8.34
N SER A 10 0.59 -10.40 8.45
CA SER A 10 1.02 -11.31 7.36
C SER A 10 -0.07 -12.30 6.92
N THR A 11 -1.03 -12.62 7.78
CA THR A 11 -2.17 -13.47 7.39
C THR A 11 -3.06 -12.84 6.31
N ARG A 12 -2.96 -11.52 6.14
CA ARG A 12 -3.68 -10.76 5.12
C ARG A 12 -2.93 -10.66 3.79
N PHE A 13 -1.71 -11.18 3.71
CA PHE A 13 -0.96 -11.21 2.46
C PHE A 13 -1.59 -12.19 1.48
N ARG A 14 -1.74 -11.76 0.24
CA ARG A 14 -2.27 -12.56 -0.87
C ARG A 14 -1.15 -12.79 -1.88
N PRO A 15 -0.51 -13.97 -1.84
CA PRO A 15 0.69 -14.23 -2.66
C PRO A 15 0.44 -14.07 -4.17
N GLY A 16 -0.71 -14.51 -4.67
CA GLY A 16 -1.07 -14.35 -6.09
C GLY A 16 -1.13 -12.90 -6.55
N ALA A 17 -1.59 -12.00 -5.68
CA ALA A 17 -1.62 -10.56 -5.95
C ALA A 17 -0.35 -9.83 -5.50
N GLY A 18 0.44 -10.41 -4.59
CA GLY A 18 1.65 -9.81 -4.01
C GLY A 18 1.36 -8.62 -3.10
N VAL A 19 0.18 -8.56 -2.48
CA VAL A 19 -0.28 -7.43 -1.66
C VAL A 19 -0.88 -7.87 -0.33
N ILE A 20 -0.90 -6.96 0.64
CA ILE A 20 -1.63 -7.10 1.90
C ILE A 20 -3.04 -6.56 1.69
N GLN A 21 -4.04 -7.42 1.79
CA GLN A 21 -5.44 -7.04 1.69
C GLN A 21 -5.87 -6.18 2.88
N SER A 22 -6.51 -5.03 2.63
CA SER A 22 -6.89 -4.10 3.68
C SER A 22 -8.16 -4.51 4.41
N TRP A 23 -9.22 -4.83 3.68
CA TRP A 23 -10.54 -5.14 4.23
C TRP A 23 -11.04 -6.49 3.76
N ASP A 24 -11.94 -7.10 4.56
CA ASP A 24 -12.71 -8.24 4.10
C ASP A 24 -13.71 -7.76 3.03
N ALA A 25 -13.64 -8.37 1.86
CA ALA A 25 -14.39 -7.89 0.69
C ALA A 25 -15.89 -8.25 0.73
N ASP A 26 -16.25 -9.20 1.60
CA ASP A 26 -17.59 -9.79 1.70
C ASP A 26 -18.38 -9.31 2.94
N LYS A 27 -17.79 -8.43 3.76
CA LYS A 27 -18.39 -8.00 5.04
C LYS A 27 -18.71 -6.52 5.06
N GLY A 28 -19.76 -6.18 5.85
CA GLY A 28 -20.14 -4.79 6.08
C GLY A 28 -20.43 -4.04 4.79
N TRP A 29 -20.15 -2.73 4.79
CA TRP A 29 -20.32 -1.87 3.61
C TRP A 29 -19.36 -2.22 2.45
N GLN A 30 -18.23 -2.85 2.74
CA GLN A 30 -17.28 -3.31 1.72
C GLN A 30 -17.90 -4.37 0.82
N GLY A 31 -18.76 -5.25 1.36
CA GLY A 31 -19.45 -6.28 0.61
C GLY A 31 -20.35 -5.73 -0.52
N THR A 32 -20.83 -4.48 -0.39
CA THR A 32 -21.65 -3.83 -1.43
C THR A 32 -20.83 -3.30 -2.60
N ARG A 33 -19.50 -3.22 -2.48
CA ARG A 33 -18.61 -2.63 -3.49
C ARG A 33 -18.20 -3.61 -4.60
N GLY A 34 -18.43 -4.89 -4.39
CA GLY A 34 -18.03 -5.96 -5.33
C GLY A 34 -16.52 -6.12 -5.48
N TRP A 35 -15.75 -5.78 -4.46
CA TRP A 35 -14.31 -5.99 -4.38
C TRP A 35 -14.01 -7.47 -4.12
N LYS A 36 -12.81 -7.92 -4.53
CA LYS A 36 -12.26 -9.24 -4.19
C LYS A 36 -11.08 -9.14 -3.23
N CYS A 37 -10.15 -8.25 -3.52
CA CYS A 37 -8.96 -8.00 -2.72
C CYS A 37 -8.66 -6.49 -2.69
N PRO A 38 -9.44 -5.72 -1.90
CA PRO A 38 -9.26 -4.27 -1.81
C PRO A 38 -8.00 -3.94 -1.02
N VAL A 39 -7.20 -3.06 -1.58
CA VAL A 39 -5.96 -2.53 -0.98
C VAL A 39 -6.04 -1.02 -0.96
N ILE A 40 -5.96 -0.44 0.24
CA ILE A 40 -5.89 1.02 0.40
C ILE A 40 -4.43 1.48 0.48
N ILE A 41 -4.18 2.67 -0.02
CA ILE A 41 -2.83 3.27 0.02
C ILE A 41 -2.29 3.39 1.45
N ASP A 42 -3.15 3.47 2.44
CA ASP A 42 -2.84 3.50 3.88
C ASP A 42 -2.00 2.29 4.33
N ASN A 43 -2.13 1.14 3.67
CA ASN A 43 -1.31 -0.03 4.00
C ASN A 43 0.20 0.23 3.93
N MET A 44 0.61 1.27 3.21
CA MET A 44 2.02 1.66 3.17
C MET A 44 2.56 2.05 4.55
N MET A 45 1.71 2.55 5.46
CA MET A 45 2.14 2.85 6.84
C MET A 45 2.43 1.60 7.66
N ASN A 46 1.85 0.45 7.30
CA ASN A 46 2.02 -0.80 8.04
C ASN A 46 3.34 -1.51 7.74
N LEU A 47 4.06 -1.10 6.68
CA LEU A 47 5.27 -1.80 6.24
C LEU A 47 6.43 -1.66 7.23
N GLU A 48 6.49 -0.57 8.00
CA GLU A 48 7.49 -0.40 9.06
C GLU A 48 7.42 -1.51 10.11
N LEU A 49 6.20 -1.92 10.49
CA LEU A 49 6.00 -3.05 11.40
C LEU A 49 6.65 -4.35 10.88
N LEU A 50 6.53 -4.62 9.57
CA LEU A 50 7.11 -5.81 8.96
C LEU A 50 8.63 -5.74 8.87
N PHE A 51 9.19 -4.60 8.52
CA PHE A 51 10.64 -4.39 8.52
C PHE A 51 11.23 -4.55 9.93
N GLU A 52 10.58 -3.95 10.94
CA GLU A 52 11.00 -4.09 12.35
C GLU A 52 10.88 -5.54 12.84
N ALA A 53 9.83 -6.26 12.44
CA ALA A 53 9.70 -7.67 12.79
C ALA A 53 10.85 -8.51 12.22
N THR A 54 11.25 -8.27 10.97
CA THR A 54 12.45 -8.91 10.39
C THR A 54 13.71 -8.57 11.19
N ARG A 55 13.91 -7.28 11.51
CA ARG A 55 15.09 -6.86 12.29
C ARG A 55 15.18 -7.52 13.67
N LEU A 56 14.03 -7.72 14.31
CA LEU A 56 13.97 -8.30 15.67
C LEU A 56 14.03 -9.83 15.68
N SER A 57 13.45 -10.49 14.69
CA SER A 57 13.34 -11.95 14.65
C SER A 57 14.38 -12.65 13.76
N GLY A 58 14.97 -11.92 12.81
CA GLY A 58 15.80 -12.49 11.75
C GLY A 58 14.99 -13.19 10.64
N ASP A 59 13.65 -13.22 10.74
CA ASP A 59 12.79 -13.85 9.73
C ASP A 59 12.56 -12.88 8.54
N SER A 60 13.14 -13.22 7.40
CA SER A 60 13.03 -12.42 6.17
C SER A 60 11.65 -12.49 5.52
N THR A 61 10.75 -13.35 5.96
CA THR A 61 9.39 -13.47 5.42
C THR A 61 8.66 -12.13 5.50
N TYR A 62 8.76 -11.42 6.62
CA TYR A 62 8.13 -10.11 6.81
C TYR A 62 8.70 -9.06 5.86
N TYR A 63 10.03 -9.03 5.69
CA TYR A 63 10.70 -8.14 4.73
C TYR A 63 10.19 -8.39 3.31
N ASN A 64 10.11 -9.64 2.90
CA ASN A 64 9.67 -10.02 1.56
C ASN A 64 8.21 -9.60 1.30
N ILE A 65 7.34 -9.75 2.29
CA ILE A 65 5.94 -9.27 2.22
C ILE A 65 5.90 -7.75 2.06
N ALA A 66 6.69 -7.01 2.84
CA ALA A 66 6.73 -5.55 2.78
C ALA A 66 7.20 -5.06 1.41
N VAL A 67 8.29 -5.63 0.88
CA VAL A 67 8.83 -5.27 -0.44
C VAL A 67 7.86 -5.63 -1.56
N SER A 68 7.27 -6.82 -1.52
CA SER A 68 6.26 -7.23 -2.50
C SER A 68 5.08 -6.25 -2.53
N HIS A 69 4.55 -5.91 -1.36
CA HIS A 69 3.44 -4.95 -1.26
C HIS A 69 3.83 -3.57 -1.78
N ALA A 70 5.01 -3.06 -1.41
CA ALA A 70 5.49 -1.75 -1.86
C ALA A 70 5.66 -1.68 -3.38
N ASP A 71 6.21 -2.72 -3.99
CA ASP A 71 6.41 -2.80 -5.44
C ASP A 71 5.09 -2.87 -6.21
N ARG A 72 4.13 -3.65 -5.71
CA ARG A 72 2.79 -3.72 -6.32
C ARG A 72 2.04 -2.40 -6.18
N THR A 73 2.15 -1.74 -5.03
CA THR A 73 1.57 -0.41 -4.80
C THR A 73 2.21 0.64 -5.72
N LEU A 74 3.53 0.64 -5.85
CA LEU A 74 4.25 1.54 -6.76
C LEU A 74 3.76 1.42 -8.20
N LYS A 75 3.54 0.20 -8.66
CA LYS A 75 3.09 -0.08 -10.03
C LYS A 75 1.63 0.33 -10.28
N ASN A 76 0.75 0.17 -9.30
CA ASN A 76 -0.70 0.16 -9.56
C ASN A 76 -1.50 1.29 -8.91
N HIS A 77 -0.97 1.93 -7.84
CA HIS A 77 -1.72 2.90 -7.04
C HIS A 77 -1.50 4.36 -7.43
N PHE A 78 -0.67 4.64 -8.43
CA PHE A 78 -0.35 6.03 -8.80
C PHE A 78 -0.79 6.35 -10.21
N ARG A 79 -1.24 7.60 -10.39
CA ARG A 79 -1.48 8.22 -11.70
C ARG A 79 -0.17 8.77 -12.26
N ALA A 80 -0.20 9.24 -13.49
CA ALA A 80 0.97 9.81 -14.15
C ALA A 80 1.54 11.06 -13.45
N ASP A 81 0.71 11.79 -12.71
CA ASP A 81 1.09 12.95 -11.91
C ASP A 81 1.56 12.58 -10.48
N TYR A 82 1.64 11.28 -10.17
CA TYR A 82 1.99 10.72 -8.86
C TYR A 82 0.97 10.95 -7.75
N SER A 83 -0.24 11.38 -8.07
CA SER A 83 -1.35 11.27 -7.14
C SER A 83 -1.75 9.79 -6.96
N SER A 84 -2.16 9.42 -5.75
CA SER A 84 -2.55 8.05 -5.46
C SER A 84 -4.06 7.83 -5.61
N TYR A 85 -4.44 6.64 -6.11
CA TYR A 85 -5.76 6.09 -5.88
C TYR A 85 -5.89 5.66 -4.42
N HIS A 86 -7.05 5.90 -3.82
CA HIS A 86 -7.29 5.45 -2.44
C HIS A 86 -7.36 3.93 -2.36
N VAL A 87 -8.20 3.31 -3.18
CA VAL A 87 -8.44 1.86 -3.21
C VAL A 87 -8.08 1.31 -4.59
N VAL A 88 -7.27 0.26 -4.61
CA VAL A 88 -7.10 -0.60 -5.78
C VAL A 88 -7.59 -2.00 -5.42
N ASP A 89 -8.55 -2.50 -6.18
CA ASP A 89 -9.06 -3.85 -6.03
C ASP A 89 -8.32 -4.79 -6.98
N TYR A 90 -7.79 -5.86 -6.43
CA TYR A 90 -7.06 -6.88 -7.18
C TYR A 90 -7.86 -8.18 -7.31
N ASP A 91 -7.56 -8.94 -8.34
CA ASP A 91 -7.84 -10.36 -8.31
C ASP A 91 -6.79 -11.05 -7.43
N PRO A 92 -7.20 -11.77 -6.35
CA PRO A 92 -6.25 -12.32 -5.39
C PRO A 92 -5.38 -13.46 -5.94
N GLU A 93 -5.78 -14.08 -7.05
CA GLU A 93 -5.07 -15.21 -7.67
C GLU A 93 -4.11 -14.74 -8.75
N THR A 94 -4.59 -13.87 -9.65
CA THR A 94 -3.80 -13.41 -10.81
C THR A 94 -3.00 -12.13 -10.54
N GLY A 95 -3.41 -11.35 -9.53
CA GLY A 95 -2.83 -10.05 -9.24
C GLY A 95 -3.21 -8.95 -10.22
N GLU A 96 -4.17 -9.19 -11.11
CA GLU A 96 -4.67 -8.18 -12.02
C GLU A 96 -5.48 -7.11 -11.29
N VAL A 97 -5.32 -5.86 -11.70
CA VAL A 97 -6.13 -4.75 -11.20
C VAL A 97 -7.53 -4.83 -11.80
N ARG A 98 -8.53 -4.92 -10.93
CA ARG A 98 -9.95 -4.98 -11.31
C ARG A 98 -10.60 -3.60 -11.31
N LYS A 99 -10.33 -2.79 -10.30
CA LYS A 99 -10.94 -1.46 -10.11
C LYS A 99 -9.96 -0.51 -9.40
N ARG A 100 -10.10 0.78 -9.69
CA ARG A 100 -9.48 1.86 -8.92
C ARG A 100 -10.58 2.79 -8.44
N GLN A 101 -10.68 3.02 -7.14
CA GLN A 101 -11.80 3.73 -6.54
C GLN A 101 -11.36 4.52 -5.30
N THR A 102 -12.27 5.34 -4.80
CA THR A 102 -12.14 5.92 -3.46
C THR A 102 -13.16 5.30 -2.49
N ALA A 103 -12.84 5.33 -1.21
CA ALA A 103 -13.75 5.00 -0.13
C ALA A 103 -14.05 6.23 0.74
N GLN A 104 -13.05 7.10 0.95
CA GLN A 104 -13.13 8.27 1.83
C GLN A 104 -12.78 9.58 1.13
N GLY A 105 -12.30 9.54 -0.11
CA GLY A 105 -12.02 10.71 -0.92
C GLY A 105 -13.27 11.26 -1.60
N TYR A 106 -13.14 12.41 -2.25
CA TYR A 106 -14.23 13.11 -2.92
C TYR A 106 -14.80 12.33 -4.12
N ALA A 107 -13.92 11.78 -4.96
CA ALA A 107 -14.27 11.01 -6.15
C ALA A 107 -13.17 9.99 -6.48
N ASP A 108 -13.50 8.99 -7.32
CA ASP A 108 -12.55 7.94 -7.70
C ASP A 108 -11.30 8.51 -8.38
N GLU A 109 -11.44 9.59 -9.16
CA GLU A 109 -10.34 10.24 -9.85
C GLU A 109 -9.70 11.41 -9.06
N SER A 110 -10.16 11.69 -7.84
CA SER A 110 -9.54 12.71 -6.99
C SER A 110 -8.37 12.14 -6.17
N ALA A 111 -7.41 13.00 -5.85
CA ALA A 111 -6.39 12.69 -4.86
C ALA A 111 -6.95 12.90 -3.45
N TRP A 112 -6.73 11.92 -2.57
CA TRP A 112 -7.12 12.01 -1.17
C TRP A 112 -5.91 12.36 -0.30
N ALA A 113 -5.95 13.52 0.35
CA ALA A 113 -4.78 14.12 1.03
C ALA A 113 -4.12 13.19 2.04
N ARG A 114 -4.90 12.49 2.88
CA ARG A 114 -4.38 11.53 3.86
C ARG A 114 -3.69 10.34 3.16
N GLY A 115 -4.21 9.87 2.03
CA GLY A 115 -3.60 8.81 1.23
C GLY A 115 -2.24 9.23 0.66
N GLN A 116 -2.13 10.48 0.20
CA GLN A 116 -0.85 11.03 -0.25
C GLN A 116 0.19 11.06 0.89
N ALA A 117 -0.22 11.44 2.09
CA ALA A 117 0.66 11.44 3.27
C ALA A 117 1.14 10.02 3.62
N TRP A 118 0.25 9.02 3.56
CA TRP A 118 0.62 7.62 3.79
C TRP A 118 1.56 7.07 2.72
N ALA A 119 1.36 7.45 1.45
CA ALA A 119 2.27 7.09 0.37
C ALA A 119 3.68 7.67 0.61
N LEU A 120 3.78 8.96 0.95
CA LEU A 120 5.05 9.62 1.24
C LEU A 120 5.76 8.95 2.43
N TYR A 121 5.05 8.73 3.54
CA TYR A 121 5.59 8.06 4.72
C TYR A 121 6.09 6.65 4.37
N GLY A 122 5.26 5.85 3.71
CA GLY A 122 5.56 4.45 3.43
C GLY A 122 6.76 4.27 2.50
N TYR A 123 6.87 5.06 1.42
CA TYR A 123 8.04 4.97 0.52
C TYR A 123 9.31 5.51 1.15
N THR A 124 9.22 6.54 1.98
CA THR A 124 10.36 7.01 2.78
C THR A 124 10.85 5.90 3.72
N THR A 125 9.93 5.21 4.38
CA THR A 125 10.21 4.07 5.25
C THR A 125 10.81 2.91 4.46
N CYS A 126 10.24 2.53 3.32
CA CYS A 126 10.81 1.49 2.46
C CYS A 126 12.27 1.79 2.09
N TYR A 127 12.57 3.04 1.70
CA TYR A 127 13.94 3.44 1.42
C TYR A 127 14.86 3.33 2.66
N ARG A 128 14.38 3.73 3.83
CA ARG A 128 15.18 3.63 5.08
C ARG A 128 15.66 2.21 5.36
N TYR A 129 14.80 1.21 5.14
CA TYR A 129 15.13 -0.19 5.44
C TYR A 129 15.81 -0.91 4.28
N THR A 130 15.45 -0.62 3.03
CA THR A 130 15.97 -1.36 1.87
C THR A 130 17.17 -0.69 1.20
N LYS A 131 17.31 0.64 1.31
CA LYS A 131 18.25 1.49 0.56
C LYS A 131 18.05 1.44 -0.96
N ASP A 132 16.93 0.88 -1.43
CA ASP A 132 16.61 0.85 -2.86
C ASP A 132 16.10 2.23 -3.31
N LYS A 133 16.84 2.82 -4.24
CA LYS A 133 16.58 4.19 -4.76
C LYS A 133 15.21 4.35 -5.39
N LYS A 134 14.60 3.28 -5.94
CA LYS A 134 13.25 3.36 -6.52
C LYS A 134 12.22 3.89 -5.52
N TYR A 135 12.35 3.55 -4.24
CA TYR A 135 11.46 4.03 -3.18
C TYR A 135 11.72 5.49 -2.81
N LEU A 136 13.00 5.92 -2.80
CA LEU A 136 13.33 7.33 -2.62
C LEU A 136 12.78 8.17 -3.76
N ASP A 137 12.96 7.72 -4.99
CA ASP A 137 12.46 8.40 -6.19
C ASP A 137 10.93 8.53 -6.15
N GLN A 138 10.24 7.47 -5.73
CA GLN A 138 8.79 7.52 -5.57
C GLN A 138 8.35 8.49 -4.46
N ALA A 139 9.01 8.46 -3.31
CA ALA A 139 8.75 9.39 -2.22
C ALA A 139 8.93 10.85 -2.67
N GLN A 140 9.99 11.14 -3.41
CA GLN A 140 10.26 12.48 -3.98
C GLN A 140 9.15 12.94 -4.94
N LYS A 141 8.65 12.05 -5.78
CA LYS A 141 7.57 12.34 -6.73
C LYS A 141 6.25 12.63 -6.01
N VAL A 142 5.92 11.82 -5.00
CA VAL A 142 4.74 12.06 -4.14
C VAL A 142 4.87 13.37 -3.36
N TYR A 143 6.06 13.66 -2.81
CA TYR A 143 6.36 14.94 -2.16
C TYR A 143 6.12 16.12 -3.11
N ASN A 144 6.66 16.05 -4.33
CA ASN A 144 6.49 17.11 -5.33
C ASN A 144 5.02 17.31 -5.70
N PHE A 145 4.23 16.24 -5.81
CA PHE A 145 2.79 16.35 -6.02
C PHE A 145 2.10 17.12 -4.88
N ILE A 146 2.42 16.80 -3.62
CA ILE A 146 1.79 17.42 -2.46
C ILE A 146 2.11 18.91 -2.36
N PHE A 147 3.38 19.29 -2.58
CA PHE A 147 3.89 20.63 -2.25
C PHE A 147 4.02 21.56 -3.46
N ASN A 148 4.09 21.05 -4.69
CA ASN A 148 4.25 21.86 -5.90
C ASN A 148 2.95 22.04 -6.70
N ASN A 149 1.92 21.25 -6.45
CA ASN A 149 0.56 21.51 -6.96
C ASN A 149 -0.12 22.61 -6.14
N LYS A 150 0.45 23.82 -6.24
CA LYS A 150 -0.25 25.04 -5.80
C LYS A 150 -1.13 25.49 -6.95
N ASN A 151 -2.37 25.02 -7.01
CA ASN A 151 -3.48 25.65 -7.70
C ASN A 151 -4.44 26.23 -6.69
#